data_734f7aa749ca7476245aaf8559f4deea
#
_entry.id   734f7aa749ca7476245aaf8559f4deea
#
_cell.length_a   1.000
_cell.length_b   1.000
_cell.length_c   1.000
_cell.angle_alpha   90.00
_cell.angle_beta   90.00
_cell.angle_gamma   90.00
#
_symmetry.space_group_name_H-M   'P 1'
#
loop_
_entity.id
_entity.type
_entity.pdbx_description
1 polymer ?
#
loop_
_entity_poly.entity_id
_entity_poly.type
_entity_poly.pdbx_seq_one_letter_code
_entity_poly.pdbx_strand_id
1 'polypeptide(L)'
;VPEVAEIPISKQGDIWLLGEHRVMCGDSTSAEDVGLLMNGEKADICFTSPPYNAGSLEIRGNKSTEKKYNSFEDNQTSEDYFNFLYKNLVCMMEVSNEVFYNIGLVQNNKNTIFQIITEFGDKFKDIIYWKKNTVAPHIQKGIVNNLVEFIICFGDGKRKFLNPQFSQGSYWNVIEGSNASSNDYSDIHKATFPVYLPENIIDNFSNKNSIVIDCFLGSGTTLIAAEKKNRKCYGMELDEKYCDVIVKRWQEYTGKKAIHAETGEQFVEVSND
;
A
#
# COMPACT_ATOMS: atom_id res chain seq x y z
N VAL A 1 -6.68 -14.38 -1.16
CA VAL A 1 -5.79 -13.87 -2.23
C VAL A 1 -5.49 -15.03 -3.14
N PRO A 2 -5.60 -14.88 -4.47
CA PRO A 2 -5.25 -15.92 -5.42
C PRO A 2 -3.81 -16.43 -5.23
N GLU A 3 -3.57 -17.68 -5.61
CA GLU A 3 -2.22 -18.24 -5.60
C GLU A 3 -1.29 -17.51 -6.57
N VAL A 4 -0.02 -17.40 -6.19
CA VAL A 4 1.02 -16.78 -7.02
C VAL A 4 1.44 -17.75 -8.10
N ALA A 5 1.26 -17.40 -9.37
CA ALA A 5 1.69 -18.24 -10.49
C ALA A 5 3.21 -18.33 -10.56
N GLU A 6 3.74 -19.45 -11.06
CA GLU A 6 5.19 -19.61 -11.28
C GLU A 6 5.70 -18.65 -12.36
N ILE A 7 4.94 -18.51 -13.46
CA ILE A 7 5.25 -17.64 -14.60
C ILE A 7 4.21 -16.54 -14.63
N PRO A 8 4.60 -15.26 -14.49
CA PRO A 8 3.67 -14.14 -14.57
C PRO A 8 3.20 -13.88 -16.00
N ILE A 9 1.98 -13.36 -16.11
CA ILE A 9 1.42 -12.81 -17.36
C ILE A 9 1.86 -11.37 -17.52
N SER A 10 1.79 -10.61 -16.42
CA SER A 10 2.22 -9.20 -16.37
C SER A 10 3.71 -9.06 -16.52
N LYS A 11 4.15 -7.97 -17.14
CA LYS A 11 5.56 -7.60 -17.32
C LYS A 11 5.79 -6.17 -16.83
N GLN A 12 7.06 -5.84 -16.57
CA GLN A 12 7.44 -4.47 -16.25
C GLN A 12 6.95 -3.49 -17.34
N GLY A 13 6.29 -2.43 -16.92
CA GLY A 13 5.67 -1.43 -17.79
C GLY A 13 4.22 -1.70 -18.15
N ASP A 14 3.71 -2.91 -17.97
CA ASP A 14 2.31 -3.23 -18.27
C ASP A 14 1.34 -2.45 -17.39
N ILE A 15 0.26 -1.98 -18.01
CA ILE A 15 -0.86 -1.36 -17.32
C ILE A 15 -2.13 -2.15 -17.60
N TRP A 16 -2.79 -2.59 -16.55
CA TRP A 16 -4.09 -3.26 -16.59
C TRP A 16 -5.22 -2.32 -16.20
N LEU A 17 -6.28 -2.30 -16.99
CA LEU A 17 -7.53 -1.59 -16.72
C LEU A 17 -8.51 -2.55 -16.05
N LEU A 18 -8.86 -2.27 -14.80
CA LEU A 18 -9.77 -3.06 -13.97
C LEU A 18 -11.06 -2.26 -13.76
N GLY A 19 -11.93 -2.23 -14.78
CA GLY A 19 -13.04 -1.28 -14.80
C GLY A 19 -12.55 0.16 -14.87
N GLU A 20 -12.77 0.95 -13.81
CA GLU A 20 -12.26 2.33 -13.68
C GLU A 20 -10.93 2.41 -12.94
N HIS A 21 -10.41 1.30 -12.42
CA HIS A 21 -9.10 1.25 -11.77
C HIS A 21 -7.98 1.02 -12.80
N ARG A 22 -6.75 1.36 -12.41
CA ARG A 22 -5.54 1.12 -13.18
C ARG A 22 -4.51 0.42 -12.29
N VAL A 23 -3.87 -0.62 -12.80
CA VAL A 23 -2.77 -1.31 -12.09
C VAL A 23 -1.59 -1.36 -13.03
N MET A 24 -0.45 -0.85 -12.57
CA MET A 24 0.81 -0.84 -13.31
C MET A 24 1.83 -1.75 -12.64
N CYS A 25 2.52 -2.54 -13.45
CA CYS A 25 3.75 -3.20 -13.03
C CYS A 25 4.91 -2.23 -13.21
N GLY A 26 5.40 -1.58 -12.13
CA GLY A 26 6.37 -0.49 -12.25
C GLY A 26 7.07 -0.11 -10.95
N ASP A 27 7.97 0.86 -11.05
CA ASP A 27 8.76 1.37 -9.94
C ASP A 27 8.13 2.64 -9.33
N SER A 28 7.73 2.55 -8.09
CA SER A 28 7.12 3.65 -7.32
C SER A 28 8.05 4.85 -7.06
N THR A 29 9.35 4.72 -7.34
CA THR A 29 10.35 5.79 -7.25
C THR A 29 10.65 6.45 -8.60
N SER A 30 10.05 5.92 -9.69
CA SER A 30 10.15 6.45 -11.05
C SER A 30 9.03 7.45 -11.31
N ALA A 31 9.37 8.72 -11.51
CA ALA A 31 8.39 9.74 -11.88
C ALA A 31 7.73 9.45 -13.26
N GLU A 32 8.45 8.77 -14.15
CA GLU A 32 7.95 8.34 -15.47
C GLU A 32 6.85 7.29 -15.29
N ASP A 33 7.10 6.22 -14.53
CA ASP A 33 6.12 5.14 -14.28
C ASP A 33 4.88 5.70 -13.56
N VAL A 34 5.09 6.54 -12.55
CA VAL A 34 3.99 7.21 -11.84
C VAL A 34 3.17 8.09 -12.79
N GLY A 35 3.84 8.81 -13.70
CA GLY A 35 3.18 9.61 -14.73
C GLY A 35 2.33 8.77 -15.70
N LEU A 36 2.86 7.61 -16.13
CA LEU A 36 2.14 6.65 -17.00
C LEU A 36 0.93 6.04 -16.28
N LEU A 37 1.10 5.64 -15.01
CA LEU A 37 -0.01 5.15 -14.21
C LEU A 37 -1.12 6.19 -14.09
N MET A 38 -0.76 7.44 -13.79
CA MET A 38 -1.72 8.53 -13.56
C MET A 38 -2.40 9.02 -14.83
N ASN A 39 -1.81 8.83 -16.01
CA ASN A 39 -2.40 9.18 -17.31
C ASN A 39 -2.94 10.62 -17.38
N GLY A 40 -2.20 11.57 -16.80
CA GLY A 40 -2.57 12.98 -16.74
C GLY A 40 -3.60 13.37 -15.66
N GLU A 41 -4.11 12.40 -14.91
CA GLU A 41 -5.01 12.63 -13.78
C GLU A 41 -4.22 12.97 -12.51
N LYS A 42 -4.91 13.52 -11.51
CA LYS A 42 -4.37 13.75 -10.17
C LYS A 42 -5.20 12.99 -9.13
N ALA A 43 -4.54 12.30 -8.21
CA ALA A 43 -5.22 11.60 -7.13
C ALA A 43 -5.71 12.57 -6.05
N ASP A 44 -6.88 12.29 -5.48
CA ASP A 44 -7.39 13.02 -4.33
C ASP A 44 -6.58 12.69 -3.08
N ILE A 45 -6.26 11.41 -2.90
CA ILE A 45 -5.43 10.92 -1.80
C ILE A 45 -4.48 9.82 -2.29
N CYS A 46 -3.33 9.73 -1.63
CA CYS A 46 -2.48 8.55 -1.62
C CYS A 46 -2.69 7.81 -0.29
N PHE A 47 -2.99 6.52 -0.33
CA PHE A 47 -2.86 5.64 0.83
C PHE A 47 -1.94 4.50 0.44
N THR A 48 -0.80 4.38 1.11
CA THR A 48 0.23 3.42 0.73
C THR A 48 1.05 2.95 1.92
N SER A 49 1.64 1.75 1.80
CA SER A 49 2.46 1.13 2.84
C SER A 49 3.77 0.60 2.24
N PRO A 50 4.85 1.37 2.31
CA PRO A 50 6.15 0.95 1.76
C PRO A 50 6.73 -0.24 2.53
N PRO A 51 7.72 -0.94 1.96
CA PRO A 51 8.53 -1.90 2.70
C PRO A 51 9.15 -1.26 3.94
N TYR A 52 9.18 -1.98 5.09
CA TYR A 52 9.57 -1.40 6.38
C TYR A 52 11.07 -1.46 6.68
N ASN A 53 11.88 -2.01 5.79
CA ASN A 53 13.30 -2.29 6.02
C ASN A 53 13.51 -3.16 7.28
N ALA A 54 12.64 -4.15 7.47
CA ALA A 54 12.62 -4.98 8.67
C ALA A 54 13.77 -5.98 8.75
N GLY A 55 14.41 -6.25 7.61
CA GLY A 55 15.43 -7.29 7.47
C GLY A 55 14.85 -8.71 7.54
N SER A 56 15.72 -9.70 7.48
CA SER A 56 15.35 -11.08 7.76
C SER A 56 15.14 -11.24 9.26
N LEU A 57 13.91 -11.43 9.71
CA LEU A 57 13.63 -11.81 11.09
C LEU A 57 14.21 -13.22 11.32
N GLU A 58 15.31 -13.32 12.06
CA GLU A 58 15.74 -14.59 12.64
C GLU A 58 14.72 -15.02 13.69
N ILE A 59 13.70 -15.76 13.27
CA ILE A 59 12.82 -16.47 14.19
C ILE A 59 13.65 -17.61 14.77
N ARG A 60 13.88 -17.57 16.09
CA ARG A 60 14.61 -18.59 16.84
C ARG A 60 14.15 -20.00 16.43
N GLY A 61 15.05 -20.74 15.77
CA GLY A 61 14.91 -22.19 15.52
C GLY A 61 14.56 -22.61 14.11
N ASN A 62 14.09 -21.74 13.25
CA ASN A 62 13.97 -21.99 11.82
C ASN A 62 14.54 -20.79 11.07
N LYS A 63 15.66 -20.99 10.38
CA LYS A 63 16.10 -20.06 9.34
C LYS A 63 15.10 -20.17 8.19
N SER A 64 14.01 -19.46 8.27
CA SER A 64 13.23 -19.18 7.08
C SER A 64 14.07 -18.22 6.26
N THR A 65 14.84 -18.76 5.34
CA THR A 65 15.59 -18.03 4.31
C THR A 65 14.65 -17.46 3.23
N GLU A 66 13.36 -17.53 3.44
CA GLU A 66 12.37 -16.96 2.54
C GLU A 66 12.46 -15.44 2.60
N LYS A 67 12.91 -14.84 1.51
CA LYS A 67 12.84 -13.39 1.31
C LYS A 67 11.38 -12.97 1.40
N LYS A 68 11.10 -11.93 2.19
CA LYS A 68 9.76 -11.36 2.36
C LYS A 68 9.22 -10.77 1.06
N TYR A 69 10.11 -10.24 0.23
CA TYR A 69 9.86 -9.70 -1.10
C TYR A 69 10.85 -10.33 -2.08
N ASN A 70 10.37 -10.74 -3.26
CA ASN A 70 11.23 -11.29 -4.31
C ASN A 70 11.96 -10.18 -5.08
N SER A 71 11.31 -9.04 -5.24
CA SER A 71 11.73 -7.92 -6.10
C SER A 71 12.33 -6.75 -5.33
N PHE A 72 12.32 -6.77 -3.98
CA PHE A 72 12.81 -5.68 -3.14
C PHE A 72 13.69 -6.21 -2.01
N GLU A 73 14.83 -5.55 -1.75
CA GLU A 73 15.72 -5.87 -0.65
C GLU A 73 15.27 -5.14 0.62
N ASP A 74 14.62 -5.87 1.55
CA ASP A 74 14.07 -5.34 2.81
C ASP A 74 15.15 -5.26 3.93
N ASN A 75 16.42 -5.05 3.55
CA ASN A 75 17.57 -4.88 4.46
C ASN A 75 18.59 -3.88 3.88
N GLN A 76 18.11 -2.68 3.62
CA GLN A 76 18.92 -1.61 3.05
C GLN A 76 19.69 -0.85 4.12
N THR A 77 20.75 -0.13 3.72
CA THR A 77 21.40 0.85 4.59
C THR A 77 20.40 1.98 4.92
N SER A 78 20.66 2.72 6.01
CA SER A 78 19.77 3.85 6.37
C SER A 78 19.73 4.93 5.28
N GLU A 79 20.83 5.14 4.58
CA GLU A 79 20.95 6.11 3.49
C GLU A 79 20.15 5.67 2.26
N ASP A 80 20.31 4.41 1.82
CA ASP A 80 19.59 3.88 0.66
C ASP A 80 18.08 3.85 0.93
N TYR A 81 17.69 3.44 2.14
CA TYR A 81 16.29 3.42 2.54
C TYR A 81 15.69 4.83 2.66
N PHE A 82 16.47 5.81 3.15
CA PHE A 82 16.05 7.21 3.14
C PHE A 82 15.81 7.70 1.71
N ASN A 83 16.77 7.47 0.80
CA ASN A 83 16.67 7.88 -0.59
C ASN A 83 15.48 7.22 -1.30
N PHE A 84 15.20 5.95 -1.02
CA PHE A 84 14.04 5.23 -1.52
C PHE A 84 12.73 5.89 -1.07
N LEU A 85 12.55 6.11 0.25
CA LEU A 85 11.34 6.74 0.79
C LEU A 85 11.18 8.18 0.30
N TYR A 86 12.28 8.93 0.23
CA TYR A 86 12.29 10.32 -0.23
C TYR A 86 11.78 10.43 -1.67
N LYS A 87 12.37 9.66 -2.59
CA LYS A 87 11.97 9.66 -4.00
C LYS A 87 10.49 9.28 -4.16
N ASN A 88 10.06 8.23 -3.46
CA ASN A 88 8.67 7.80 -3.50
C ASN A 88 7.72 8.90 -2.98
N LEU A 89 8.01 9.51 -1.82
CA LEU A 89 7.17 10.57 -1.26
C LEU A 89 7.11 11.80 -2.16
N VAL A 90 8.22 12.19 -2.82
CA VAL A 90 8.21 13.26 -3.81
C VAL A 90 7.22 12.94 -4.93
N CYS A 91 7.33 11.75 -5.53
CA CYS A 91 6.40 11.33 -6.59
C CYS A 91 4.93 11.36 -6.09
N MET A 92 4.66 10.83 -4.89
CA MET A 92 3.29 10.78 -4.37
C MET A 92 2.71 12.16 -4.07
N MET A 93 3.52 13.09 -3.56
CA MET A 93 3.07 14.47 -3.30
C MET A 93 2.86 15.29 -4.57
N GLU A 94 3.55 14.97 -5.65
CA GLU A 94 3.31 15.61 -6.96
C GLU A 94 1.97 15.19 -7.56
N VAL A 95 1.60 13.92 -7.44
CA VAL A 95 0.41 13.35 -8.09
C VAL A 95 -0.82 13.25 -7.19
N SER A 96 -0.72 13.56 -5.89
CA SER A 96 -1.85 13.52 -4.96
C SER A 96 -1.98 14.77 -4.11
N ASN A 97 -3.17 15.02 -3.57
CA ASN A 97 -3.42 16.19 -2.71
C ASN A 97 -3.02 15.95 -1.24
N GLU A 98 -3.15 14.71 -0.78
CA GLU A 98 -2.76 14.29 0.57
C GLU A 98 -2.22 12.85 0.54
N VAL A 99 -1.15 12.60 1.28
CA VAL A 99 -0.50 11.30 1.38
C VAL A 99 -0.69 10.74 2.79
N PHE A 100 -1.21 9.52 2.87
CA PHE A 100 -1.35 8.70 4.07
C PHE A 100 -0.37 7.53 3.97
N TYR A 101 0.74 7.66 4.66
CA TYR A 101 1.89 6.77 4.56
C TYR A 101 1.94 5.81 5.75
N ASN A 102 1.41 4.59 5.59
CA ASN A 102 1.34 3.60 6.66
C ASN A 102 2.67 2.91 6.87
N ILE A 103 3.21 2.97 8.08
CA ILE A 103 4.50 2.37 8.42
C ILE A 103 4.59 1.92 9.88
N GLY A 104 5.12 0.71 10.08
CA GLY A 104 5.50 0.23 11.41
C GLY A 104 6.93 0.66 11.75
N LEU A 105 7.15 1.15 12.96
CA LEU A 105 8.51 1.42 13.44
C LEU A 105 9.20 0.12 13.83
N VAL A 106 10.29 -0.19 13.15
CA VAL A 106 11.18 -1.30 13.43
C VAL A 106 12.59 -0.79 13.74
N GLN A 107 13.46 -1.66 14.23
CA GLN A 107 14.80 -1.23 14.67
C GLN A 107 15.59 -0.55 13.53
N ASN A 108 15.49 -1.06 12.32
CA ASN A 108 16.30 -0.58 11.18
C ASN A 108 15.72 0.64 10.48
N ASN A 109 14.47 1.04 10.76
CA ASN A 109 13.85 2.15 10.03
C ASN A 109 13.50 3.38 10.87
N LYS A 110 13.41 3.27 12.20
CA LYS A 110 12.87 4.34 13.05
C LYS A 110 13.58 5.68 12.88
N ASN A 111 14.90 5.69 12.78
CA ASN A 111 15.68 6.92 12.62
C ASN A 111 15.40 7.54 11.23
N THR A 112 15.37 6.72 10.18
CA THR A 112 15.05 7.13 8.81
C THR A 112 13.64 7.71 8.72
N ILE A 113 12.65 7.11 9.39
CA ILE A 113 11.29 7.65 9.41
C ILE A 113 11.23 9.03 10.05
N PHE A 114 11.93 9.27 11.17
CA PHE A 114 12.00 10.61 11.76
C PHE A 114 12.75 11.60 10.88
N GLN A 115 13.79 11.17 10.15
CA GLN A 115 14.46 12.02 9.17
C GLN A 115 13.51 12.42 8.04
N ILE A 116 12.73 11.49 7.49
CA ILE A 116 11.70 11.76 6.47
C ILE A 116 10.67 12.77 6.98
N ILE A 117 10.15 12.60 8.20
CA ILE A 117 9.21 13.57 8.79
C ILE A 117 9.86 14.96 8.91
N THR A 118 11.12 15.04 9.28
CA THR A 118 11.85 16.29 9.40
C THR A 118 12.09 16.95 8.04
N GLU A 119 12.49 16.16 7.05
CA GLU A 119 12.75 16.63 5.68
C GLU A 119 11.49 17.22 5.04
N PHE A 120 10.35 16.59 5.24
CA PHE A 120 9.06 17.05 4.76
C PHE A 120 8.26 17.83 5.82
N GLY A 121 8.93 18.48 6.76
CA GLY A 121 8.30 19.17 7.89
C GLY A 121 7.24 20.20 7.49
N ASP A 122 7.45 20.93 6.39
CA ASP A 122 6.49 21.89 5.84
C ASP A 122 5.21 21.24 5.29
N LYS A 123 5.28 19.97 4.93
CA LYS A 123 4.18 19.16 4.41
C LYS A 123 3.57 18.22 5.44
N PHE A 124 4.25 18.01 6.56
CA PHE A 124 3.77 17.16 7.63
C PHE A 124 2.51 17.74 8.26
N LYS A 125 1.45 16.93 8.33
CA LYS A 125 0.16 17.35 8.88
C LYS A 125 -0.16 16.72 10.22
N ASP A 126 -0.02 15.39 10.31
CA ASP A 126 -0.49 14.63 11.46
C ASP A 126 0.02 13.20 11.44
N ILE A 127 -0.24 12.47 12.53
CA ILE A 127 -0.08 11.02 12.60
C ILE A 127 -1.41 10.42 13.03
N ILE A 128 -1.94 9.51 12.21
CA ILE A 128 -3.03 8.62 12.58
C ILE A 128 -2.41 7.31 13.05
N TYR A 129 -2.92 6.74 14.13
CA TYR A 129 -2.42 5.52 14.74
C TYR A 129 -3.32 4.35 14.39
N TRP A 130 -2.78 3.35 13.71
CA TRP A 130 -3.48 2.09 13.57
C TRP A 130 -3.12 1.19 14.75
N LYS A 131 -4.05 1.08 15.72
CA LYS A 131 -3.91 0.24 16.91
C LYS A 131 -4.48 -1.14 16.63
N LYS A 132 -3.63 -2.13 16.69
CA LYS A 132 -3.98 -3.54 16.50
C LYS A 132 -4.54 -4.12 17.81
N ASN A 133 -5.61 -4.92 17.73
CA ASN A 133 -6.19 -5.51 18.93
C ASN A 133 -5.27 -6.58 19.54
N THR A 134 -4.54 -7.30 18.69
CA THR A 134 -3.59 -8.34 19.11
C THR A 134 -2.37 -8.35 18.20
N VAL A 135 -1.20 -8.60 18.78
CA VAL A 135 0.04 -8.93 18.07
C VAL A 135 0.69 -10.11 18.76
N ALA A 136 1.39 -10.96 18.02
CA ALA A 136 2.23 -11.98 18.62
C ALA A 136 3.33 -11.29 19.44
N PRO A 137 3.43 -11.53 20.76
CA PRO A 137 4.44 -10.87 21.55
C PRO A 137 5.84 -11.39 21.20
N HIS A 138 6.79 -10.48 21.01
CA HIS A 138 8.19 -10.84 21.01
C HIS A 138 8.63 -11.15 22.45
N ILE A 139 8.84 -12.43 22.74
CA ILE A 139 9.31 -12.89 24.06
C ILE A 139 10.83 -12.71 24.11
N GLN A 140 11.27 -11.46 24.16
CA GLN A 140 12.69 -11.14 24.32
C GLN A 140 12.84 -10.05 25.40
N LYS A 141 13.81 -10.26 26.31
CA LYS A 141 14.07 -9.32 27.40
C LYS A 141 14.54 -7.96 26.86
N GLY A 142 13.91 -6.90 27.30
CA GLY A 142 14.29 -5.52 26.93
C GLY A 142 13.64 -5.02 25.63
N ILE A 143 12.68 -5.73 25.05
CA ILE A 143 11.93 -5.29 23.85
C ILE A 143 10.54 -4.80 24.25
N VAL A 144 10.14 -3.67 23.68
CA VAL A 144 8.77 -3.17 23.72
C VAL A 144 7.99 -3.76 22.54
N ASN A 145 6.88 -4.44 22.83
CA ASN A 145 5.98 -4.96 21.80
C ASN A 145 5.13 -3.84 21.23
N ASN A 146 5.20 -3.63 19.91
CA ASN A 146 4.46 -2.58 19.22
C ASN A 146 3.07 -3.08 18.81
N LEU A 147 2.02 -2.48 19.41
CA LEU A 147 0.63 -2.67 19.00
C LEU A 147 0.19 -1.68 17.93
N VAL A 148 1.02 -0.70 17.62
CA VAL A 148 0.64 0.45 16.81
C VAL A 148 1.53 0.56 15.57
N GLU A 149 0.90 0.83 14.42
CA GLU A 149 1.57 1.38 13.25
C GLU A 149 1.16 2.83 13.05
N PHE A 150 2.01 3.60 12.38
CA PHE A 150 1.78 5.00 12.08
C PHE A 150 1.27 5.17 10.66
N ILE A 151 0.26 5.98 10.48
CA ILE A 151 -0.13 6.53 9.19
C ILE A 151 0.31 7.99 9.23
N ILE A 152 1.47 8.27 8.65
CA ILE A 152 2.05 9.61 8.61
C ILE A 152 1.35 10.38 7.48
N CYS A 153 0.83 11.54 7.80
CA CYS A 153 0.04 12.34 6.88
C CYS A 153 0.86 13.52 6.36
N PHE A 154 0.98 13.62 5.03
CA PHE A 154 1.63 14.74 4.36
C PHE A 154 0.67 15.40 3.37
N GLY A 155 0.89 16.67 3.07
CA GLY A 155 0.14 17.41 2.05
C GLY A 155 0.12 18.89 2.28
N ASP A 156 -0.51 19.64 1.39
CA ASP A 156 -0.62 21.10 1.45
C ASP A 156 -1.93 21.56 2.11
N GLY A 157 -1.86 22.74 2.72
CA GLY A 157 -3.02 23.44 3.25
C GLY A 157 -3.77 22.72 4.38
N LYS A 158 -4.98 23.17 4.66
CA LYS A 158 -5.82 22.61 5.72
C LYS A 158 -6.51 21.34 5.24
N ARG A 159 -6.45 20.28 6.07
CA ARG A 159 -7.18 19.04 5.84
C ARG A 159 -8.69 19.29 5.85
N LYS A 160 -9.39 18.63 4.93
CA LYS A 160 -10.85 18.60 4.88
C LYS A 160 -11.32 17.18 5.16
N PHE A 161 -12.14 17.03 6.20
CA PHE A 161 -12.87 15.78 6.42
C PHE A 161 -14.10 15.80 5.53
N LEU A 162 -14.23 14.80 4.68
CA LEU A 162 -15.31 14.71 3.69
C LEU A 162 -16.48 13.83 4.18
N ASN A 163 -16.24 12.99 5.20
CA ASN A 163 -17.31 12.25 5.84
C ASN A 163 -18.12 13.20 6.75
N PRO A 164 -19.45 13.33 6.55
CA PRO A 164 -20.31 14.20 7.35
C PRO A 164 -20.27 13.94 8.86
N GLN A 165 -20.00 12.70 9.28
CA GLN A 165 -19.85 12.35 10.70
C GLN A 165 -18.71 13.10 11.37
N PHE A 166 -17.68 13.47 10.63
CA PHE A 166 -16.46 14.10 11.15
C PHE A 166 -16.31 15.57 10.74
N SER A 167 -17.29 16.14 10.04
CA SER A 167 -17.25 17.54 9.59
C SER A 167 -17.16 18.55 10.74
N GLN A 168 -17.47 18.14 11.97
CA GLN A 168 -17.41 18.97 13.18
C GLN A 168 -16.17 18.70 14.04
N GLY A 169 -15.12 18.07 13.50
CA GLY A 169 -13.87 17.85 14.24
C GLY A 169 -13.88 16.69 15.24
N SER A 170 -14.74 15.70 15.04
CA SER A 170 -14.86 14.54 15.92
C SER A 170 -14.07 13.30 15.47
N TYR A 171 -13.20 13.41 14.45
CA TYR A 171 -12.34 12.31 14.02
C TYR A 171 -11.18 12.12 15.01
N TRP A 172 -11.15 10.96 15.63
CA TRP A 172 -10.04 10.56 16.48
C TRP A 172 -8.90 10.00 15.61
N ASN A 173 -7.68 10.40 15.89
CA ASN A 173 -6.50 9.93 15.16
C ASN A 173 -6.07 8.49 15.54
N VAL A 174 -7.02 7.64 15.91
CA VAL A 174 -6.81 6.23 16.23
C VAL A 174 -7.81 5.38 15.47
N ILE A 175 -7.30 4.44 14.67
CA ILE A 175 -8.07 3.40 14.01
C ILE A 175 -7.79 2.11 14.78
N GLU A 176 -8.81 1.49 15.35
CA GLU A 176 -8.66 0.23 16.09
C GLU A 176 -9.25 -0.95 15.29
N GLY A 177 -8.56 -2.08 15.32
CA GLY A 177 -9.06 -3.29 14.66
C GLY A 177 -8.11 -4.48 14.76
N SER A 178 -8.61 -5.64 14.34
CA SER A 178 -7.82 -6.87 14.32
C SER A 178 -6.86 -6.90 13.12
N ASN A 179 -5.67 -7.47 13.31
CA ASN A 179 -4.75 -7.80 12.21
C ASN A 179 -5.30 -8.92 11.33
N ALA A 180 -5.98 -9.87 11.94
CA ALA A 180 -6.62 -10.94 11.22
C ALA A 180 -7.87 -10.37 10.54
N SER A 181 -7.85 -10.22 9.22
CA SER A 181 -9.11 -10.33 8.51
C SER A 181 -9.66 -11.70 8.86
N SER A 182 -10.85 -11.76 9.44
CA SER A 182 -11.58 -13.01 9.66
C SER A 182 -11.92 -13.72 8.33
N ASN A 183 -11.40 -13.27 7.22
CA ASN A 183 -11.58 -13.76 5.86
C ASN A 183 -10.22 -13.89 5.16
N ASP A 184 -9.58 -15.03 5.38
CA ASP A 184 -8.90 -15.93 4.41
C ASP A 184 -7.72 -15.45 3.54
N TYR A 185 -7.13 -14.26 3.72
CA TYR A 185 -6.10 -13.81 2.80
C TYR A 185 -4.71 -13.58 3.42
N SER A 186 -4.53 -13.90 4.70
CA SER A 186 -3.26 -13.68 5.42
C SER A 186 -2.19 -14.74 5.15
N ASP A 187 -2.58 -15.90 4.62
CA ASP A 187 -1.65 -17.03 4.46
C ASP A 187 -0.74 -16.92 3.23
N ILE A 188 -1.13 -16.10 2.24
CA ILE A 188 -0.39 -15.96 0.98
C ILE A 188 0.53 -14.73 0.99
N HIS A 189 0.17 -13.66 1.71
CA HIS A 189 1.00 -12.46 1.82
C HIS A 189 1.21 -12.05 3.27
N LYS A 190 2.40 -12.30 3.81
CA LYS A 190 2.78 -12.04 5.22
C LYS A 190 2.81 -10.54 5.62
N ALA A 191 2.61 -9.63 4.68
CA ALA A 191 2.71 -8.18 4.86
C ALA A 191 1.42 -7.41 4.52
N THR A 192 0.24 -8.06 4.55
CA THR A 192 -1.02 -7.40 4.24
C THR A 192 -1.68 -6.80 5.47
N PHE A 193 -2.19 -5.59 5.31
CA PHE A 193 -3.13 -4.99 6.26
C PHE A 193 -4.57 -5.36 5.89
N PRO A 194 -5.52 -5.35 6.86
CA PRO A 194 -6.92 -5.66 6.60
C PRO A 194 -7.61 -4.56 5.81
N VAL A 195 -8.62 -4.93 5.01
CA VAL A 195 -9.34 -4.02 4.09
C VAL A 195 -9.96 -2.82 4.81
N TYR A 196 -10.40 -2.98 6.08
CA TYR A 196 -11.00 -1.88 6.85
C TYR A 196 -10.06 -0.70 7.06
N LEU A 197 -8.73 -0.92 7.04
CA LEU A 197 -7.76 0.15 7.26
C LEU A 197 -7.77 1.17 6.11
N PRO A 198 -7.53 0.78 4.84
CA PRO A 198 -7.71 1.72 3.73
C PRO A 198 -9.16 2.18 3.57
N GLU A 199 -10.18 1.34 3.86
CA GLU A 199 -11.58 1.79 3.82
C GLU A 199 -11.83 2.99 4.74
N ASN A 200 -11.26 2.99 5.95
CA ASN A 200 -11.41 4.10 6.89
C ASN A 200 -10.82 5.40 6.32
N ILE A 201 -9.62 5.35 5.78
CA ILE A 201 -8.96 6.53 5.18
C ILE A 201 -9.74 7.00 3.94
N ILE A 202 -10.10 6.09 3.05
CA ILE A 202 -10.84 6.39 1.82
C ILE A 202 -12.18 7.07 2.13
N ASP A 203 -12.95 6.54 3.07
CA ASP A 203 -14.26 7.10 3.42
C ASP A 203 -14.19 8.49 4.05
N ASN A 204 -13.15 8.77 4.82
CA ASN A 204 -13.04 10.02 5.56
C ASN A 204 -12.35 11.14 4.77
N PHE A 205 -11.48 10.80 3.82
CA PHE A 205 -10.62 11.76 3.14
C PHE A 205 -10.81 11.83 1.61
N SER A 206 -11.75 11.08 1.04
CA SER A 206 -12.08 11.14 -0.39
C SER A 206 -13.58 11.10 -0.65
N ASN A 207 -14.01 11.66 -1.79
CA ASN A 207 -15.39 11.56 -2.28
C ASN A 207 -15.60 10.28 -3.10
N LYS A 208 -16.87 9.94 -3.37
CA LYS A 208 -17.18 8.94 -4.40
C LYS A 208 -16.59 9.37 -5.73
N ASN A 209 -16.11 8.41 -6.50
CA ASN A 209 -15.41 8.57 -7.78
C ASN A 209 -14.05 9.28 -7.71
N SER A 210 -13.58 9.66 -6.51
CA SER A 210 -12.21 10.14 -6.29
C SER A 210 -11.17 9.10 -6.69
N ILE A 211 -10.00 9.56 -7.11
CA ILE A 211 -8.84 8.71 -7.38
C ILE A 211 -8.03 8.54 -6.09
N VAL A 212 -7.80 7.29 -5.72
CA VAL A 212 -6.91 6.87 -4.64
C VAL A 212 -5.69 6.22 -5.28
N ILE A 213 -4.49 6.73 -5.01
CA ILE A 213 -3.25 6.08 -5.46
C ILE A 213 -2.63 5.24 -4.35
N ASP A 214 -2.17 4.03 -4.70
CA ASP A 214 -1.34 3.18 -3.84
C ASP A 214 -0.17 2.63 -4.66
N CYS A 215 1.04 3.09 -4.35
CA CYS A 215 2.25 2.75 -5.10
C CYS A 215 3.01 1.53 -4.56
N PHE A 216 2.48 0.87 -3.52
CA PHE A 216 2.95 -0.41 -2.99
C PHE A 216 1.75 -1.33 -2.78
N LEU A 217 1.06 -1.64 -3.89
CA LEU A 217 -0.26 -2.24 -3.87
C LEU A 217 -0.29 -3.67 -3.29
N GLY A 218 0.85 -4.38 -3.35
CA GLY A 218 1.03 -5.72 -2.80
C GLY A 218 -0.01 -6.71 -3.34
N SER A 219 -0.90 -7.19 -2.48
CA SER A 219 -2.00 -8.09 -2.89
C SER A 219 -3.29 -7.35 -3.31
N GLY A 220 -3.27 -6.03 -3.47
CA GLY A 220 -4.42 -5.25 -3.94
C GLY A 220 -5.46 -4.89 -2.87
N THR A 221 -5.08 -4.82 -1.61
CA THR A 221 -6.04 -4.54 -0.52
C THR A 221 -6.67 -3.14 -0.65
N THR A 222 -5.87 -2.13 -1.00
CA THR A 222 -6.36 -0.77 -1.24
C THR A 222 -7.29 -0.70 -2.46
N LEU A 223 -7.01 -1.47 -3.51
CA LEU A 223 -7.86 -1.56 -4.69
C LEU A 223 -9.24 -2.13 -4.36
N ILE A 224 -9.29 -3.23 -3.59
CA ILE A 224 -10.56 -3.81 -3.13
C ILE A 224 -11.33 -2.85 -2.22
N ALA A 225 -10.64 -2.11 -1.35
CA ALA A 225 -11.25 -1.08 -0.52
C ALA A 225 -11.87 0.05 -1.38
N ALA A 226 -11.14 0.52 -2.39
CA ALA A 226 -11.61 1.55 -3.32
C ALA A 226 -12.84 1.09 -4.13
N GLU A 227 -12.84 -0.15 -4.68
CA GLU A 227 -13.99 -0.76 -5.38
C GLU A 227 -15.21 -0.77 -4.45
N LYS A 228 -15.07 -1.30 -3.22
CA LYS A 228 -16.16 -1.35 -2.23
C LYS A 228 -16.74 0.01 -1.88
N LYS A 229 -15.91 1.05 -1.92
CA LYS A 229 -16.28 2.41 -1.53
C LYS A 229 -16.66 3.30 -2.72
N ASN A 230 -16.73 2.76 -3.93
CA ASN A 230 -16.99 3.50 -5.18
C ASN A 230 -15.96 4.63 -5.41
N ARG A 231 -14.69 4.31 -5.25
CA ARG A 231 -13.55 5.13 -5.64
C ARG A 231 -12.75 4.41 -6.70
N LYS A 232 -11.91 5.15 -7.43
CA LYS A 232 -10.96 4.59 -8.41
C LYS A 232 -9.63 4.38 -7.73
N CYS A 233 -9.02 3.20 -7.90
CA CYS A 233 -7.68 2.95 -7.41
C CYS A 233 -6.71 2.96 -8.60
N TYR A 234 -5.68 3.79 -8.53
CA TYR A 234 -4.55 3.75 -9.43
C TYR A 234 -3.39 3.17 -8.61
N GLY A 235 -3.06 1.92 -8.89
CA GLY A 235 -2.13 1.15 -8.08
C GLY A 235 -0.88 0.74 -8.84
N MET A 236 0.24 0.65 -8.12
CA MET A 236 1.52 0.20 -8.66
C MET A 236 2.06 -0.94 -7.81
N GLU A 237 2.66 -1.91 -8.48
CA GLU A 237 3.35 -3.04 -7.85
C GLU A 237 4.59 -3.37 -8.67
N LEU A 238 5.70 -3.60 -7.99
CA LEU A 238 6.99 -3.88 -8.66
C LEU A 238 7.09 -5.34 -9.12
N ASP A 239 6.50 -6.27 -8.37
CA ASP A 239 6.57 -7.70 -8.66
C ASP A 239 5.49 -8.11 -9.68
N GLU A 240 5.93 -8.60 -10.84
CA GLU A 240 5.05 -9.04 -11.93
C GLU A 240 4.03 -10.09 -11.46
N LYS A 241 4.45 -11.00 -10.58
CA LYS A 241 3.57 -12.05 -10.05
C LYS A 241 2.49 -11.48 -9.14
N TYR A 242 2.82 -10.45 -8.36
CA TYR A 242 1.83 -9.77 -7.53
C TYR A 242 0.90 -8.88 -8.35
N CYS A 243 1.34 -8.32 -9.49
CA CYS A 243 0.44 -7.67 -10.43
C CYS A 243 -0.65 -8.66 -10.91
N ASP A 244 -0.29 -9.89 -11.25
CA ASP A 244 -1.24 -10.94 -11.60
C ASP A 244 -2.20 -11.27 -10.44
N VAL A 245 -1.68 -11.37 -9.22
CA VAL A 245 -2.50 -11.61 -8.01
C VAL A 245 -3.54 -10.51 -7.82
N ILE A 246 -3.16 -9.24 -8.01
CA ILE A 246 -4.07 -8.09 -7.91
C ILE A 246 -5.18 -8.19 -8.95
N VAL A 247 -4.81 -8.45 -10.20
CA VAL A 247 -5.77 -8.57 -11.31
C VAL A 247 -6.75 -9.72 -11.07
N LYS A 248 -6.25 -10.90 -10.71
CA LYS A 248 -7.06 -12.08 -10.39
C LYS A 248 -8.03 -11.79 -9.24
N ARG A 249 -7.53 -11.24 -8.13
CA ARG A 249 -8.34 -10.90 -6.96
C ARG A 249 -9.49 -9.96 -7.30
N TRP A 250 -9.23 -8.95 -8.13
CA TRP A 250 -10.28 -8.04 -8.56
C TRP A 250 -11.29 -8.72 -9.50
N GLN A 251 -10.82 -9.56 -10.43
CA GLN A 251 -11.72 -10.34 -11.31
C GLN A 251 -12.63 -11.28 -10.51
N GLU A 252 -12.07 -11.98 -9.50
CA GLU A 252 -12.84 -12.85 -8.59
C GLU A 252 -13.87 -12.06 -7.78
N TYR A 253 -13.45 -10.89 -7.26
CA TYR A 253 -14.32 -10.06 -6.44
C TYR A 253 -15.48 -9.44 -7.22
N THR A 254 -15.24 -9.01 -8.47
CA THR A 254 -16.21 -8.25 -9.25
C THR A 254 -16.96 -9.07 -10.32
N GLY A 255 -16.41 -10.22 -10.72
CA GLY A 255 -16.86 -11.00 -11.88
C GLY A 255 -16.55 -10.37 -13.23
N LYS A 256 -15.81 -9.25 -13.27
CA LYS A 256 -15.43 -8.53 -14.49
C LYS A 256 -14.08 -9.01 -15.02
N LYS A 257 -13.72 -8.65 -16.25
CA LYS A 257 -12.42 -8.93 -16.87
C LYS A 257 -11.54 -7.69 -16.89
N ALA A 258 -10.28 -7.85 -16.53
CA ALA A 258 -9.25 -6.83 -16.70
C ALA A 258 -8.76 -6.83 -18.15
N ILE A 259 -8.40 -5.65 -18.65
CA ILE A 259 -7.97 -5.39 -20.03
C ILE A 259 -6.58 -4.74 -20.01
N HIS A 260 -5.67 -5.25 -20.83
CA HIS A 260 -4.37 -4.62 -21.01
C HIS A 260 -4.53 -3.27 -21.71
N ALA A 261 -3.96 -2.21 -21.13
CA ALA A 261 -4.23 -0.83 -21.57
C ALA A 261 -3.75 -0.54 -23.01
N GLU A 262 -2.68 -1.19 -23.46
CA GLU A 262 -2.09 -0.96 -24.78
C GLU A 262 -2.66 -1.92 -25.82
N THR A 263 -2.72 -3.24 -25.52
CA THR A 263 -3.12 -4.25 -26.52
C THR A 263 -4.61 -4.48 -26.59
N GLY A 264 -5.37 -4.11 -25.58
CA GLY A 264 -6.79 -4.41 -25.45
C GLY A 264 -7.12 -5.88 -25.13
N GLU A 265 -6.10 -6.70 -24.87
CA GLU A 265 -6.27 -8.11 -24.53
C GLU A 265 -6.82 -8.29 -23.10
N GLN A 266 -7.67 -9.29 -22.94
CA GLN A 266 -8.18 -9.65 -21.62
C GLN A 266 -7.14 -10.43 -20.84
N PHE A 267 -7.08 -10.18 -19.52
CA PHE A 267 -6.30 -11.02 -18.61
C PHE A 267 -6.96 -12.41 -18.49
N VAL A 268 -6.29 -13.42 -19.01
CA VAL A 268 -6.73 -14.82 -18.97
C VAL A 268 -5.64 -15.65 -18.31
N GLU A 269 -6.02 -16.40 -17.27
CA GLU A 269 -5.10 -17.36 -16.66
C GLU A 269 -4.76 -18.46 -17.65
N VAL A 270 -3.46 -18.77 -17.75
CA VAL A 270 -3.04 -19.98 -18.45
C VAL A 270 -3.37 -21.15 -17.51
N SER A 271 -4.36 -21.96 -17.84
CA SER A 271 -4.61 -23.21 -17.14
C SER A 271 -3.38 -24.12 -17.34
N ASN A 272 -2.70 -24.42 -16.24
CA ASN A 272 -1.74 -25.52 -16.26
C ASN A 272 -2.54 -26.82 -16.34
N ASP A 273 -2.80 -27.30 -17.57
CA ASP A 273 -3.26 -28.67 -17.86
C ASP A 273 -2.10 -29.66 -17.72
#